data_11168942613752846063a66916182ad6
#
_entry.id   11168942613752846063a66916182ad6
#
_cell.length_a   1.000
_cell.length_b   1.000
_cell.length_c   1.000
_cell.angle_alpha   90.00
_cell.angle_beta   90.00
_cell.angle_gamma   90.00
#
_symmetry.space_group_name_H-M   'P 1'
#
loop_
_entity.id
_entity.type
_entity.pdbx_description
1 polymer ?
#
loop_
_entity_poly.entity_id
_entity_poly.type
_entity_poly.pdbx_seq_one_letter_code
_entity_poly.pdbx_strand_id
1 'polypeptide(L)'
;STPPKGVDKAKEKELLEKEEALRVLEEELKKREAELGAQSDNPPSKPKKRPNPLNSEARKLFEERYQALFSSNYYWSAKDAGNMSSLLKKLKFQREKKNLPIDDQGVLNALKYLLDSITDGWILENFSVTNINSKFNEIVSQIMARKQEHGNTKHTDGAKAREQQTDREIMEYARSAFRKDVFGDS
;
A
#
# COMPACT_ATOMS: atom_id res chain seq x y z
N SER A 1 -40.61 -37.56 65.37
CA SER A 1 -40.48 -37.44 63.92
C SER A 1 -39.04 -37.67 63.51
N THR A 2 -38.73 -38.81 63.04
CA THR A 2 -37.45 -39.15 62.42
C THR A 2 -37.42 -38.65 60.99
N PRO A 3 -36.40 -37.89 60.58
CA PRO A 3 -36.26 -37.50 59.19
C PRO A 3 -36.06 -38.72 58.31
N PRO A 4 -36.62 -38.74 57.11
CA PRO A 4 -36.47 -39.91 56.26
C PRO A 4 -34.99 -40.12 55.94
N LYS A 5 -34.43 -41.21 56.49
CA LYS A 5 -33.17 -41.76 56.05
C LYS A 5 -33.41 -42.40 54.69
N GLY A 6 -33.09 -41.68 53.68
CA GLY A 6 -33.24 -42.13 52.33
C GLY A 6 -33.07 -41.00 51.34
N VAL A 7 -32.05 -40.18 51.55
CA VAL A 7 -31.49 -39.45 50.45
C VAL A 7 -30.88 -40.54 49.58
N ASP A 8 -31.56 -40.81 48.48
CA ASP A 8 -31.23 -41.87 47.55
C ASP A 8 -29.74 -41.89 47.26
N LYS A 9 -29.03 -42.91 47.76
CA LYS A 9 -27.63 -43.15 47.40
C LYS A 9 -27.44 -43.20 45.87
N ALA A 10 -28.52 -43.54 45.17
CA ALA A 10 -28.57 -43.51 43.72
C ALA A 10 -28.51 -42.09 43.17
N LYS A 11 -29.19 -41.11 43.78
CA LYS A 11 -29.12 -39.67 43.41
C LYS A 11 -27.77 -39.06 43.73
N GLU A 12 -27.20 -39.40 44.87
CA GLU A 12 -25.90 -38.95 45.30
C GLU A 12 -24.80 -39.46 44.34
N LYS A 13 -24.91 -40.74 43.95
CA LYS A 13 -24.02 -41.35 42.97
C LYS A 13 -24.16 -40.70 41.58
N GLU A 14 -25.39 -40.41 41.14
CA GLU A 14 -25.67 -39.74 39.89
C GLU A 14 -25.12 -38.31 39.86
N LEU A 15 -25.21 -37.57 40.99
CA LEU A 15 -24.62 -36.24 41.12
C LEU A 15 -23.11 -36.26 41.07
N LEU A 16 -22.47 -37.24 41.73
CA LEU A 16 -21.01 -37.44 41.68
C LEU A 16 -20.52 -37.77 40.26
N GLU A 17 -21.25 -38.63 39.56
CA GLU A 17 -20.92 -38.98 38.17
C GLU A 17 -21.07 -37.77 37.23
N LYS A 18 -22.08 -36.93 37.45
CA LYS A 18 -22.26 -35.68 36.67
C LYS A 18 -21.19 -34.66 37.00
N GLU A 19 -20.81 -34.49 38.27
CA GLU A 19 -19.71 -33.60 38.66
C GLU A 19 -18.38 -34.04 38.05
N GLU A 20 -18.10 -35.31 38.06
CA GLU A 20 -16.87 -35.86 37.48
C GLU A 20 -16.86 -35.72 35.96
N ALA A 21 -18.00 -35.93 35.27
CA ALA A 21 -18.15 -35.70 33.85
C ALA A 21 -17.97 -34.20 33.46
N LEU A 22 -18.51 -33.31 34.27
CA LEU A 22 -18.31 -31.85 34.09
C LEU A 22 -16.84 -31.46 34.26
N ARG A 23 -16.16 -32.01 35.27
CA ARG A 23 -14.74 -31.76 35.52
C ARG A 23 -13.87 -32.21 34.33
N VAL A 24 -14.13 -33.39 33.79
CA VAL A 24 -13.42 -33.93 32.62
C VAL A 24 -13.67 -33.04 31.41
N LEU A 25 -14.91 -32.61 31.21
CA LEU A 25 -15.27 -31.69 30.09
C LEU A 25 -14.61 -30.34 30.22
N GLU A 26 -14.55 -29.75 31.41
CA GLU A 26 -13.86 -28.49 31.67
C GLU A 26 -12.34 -28.59 31.42
N GLU A 27 -11.75 -29.71 31.82
CA GLU A 27 -10.33 -29.97 31.60
C GLU A 27 -10.01 -30.15 30.10
N GLU A 28 -10.90 -30.84 29.37
CA GLU A 28 -10.78 -31.00 27.92
C GLU A 28 -10.97 -29.65 27.17
N LEU A 29 -11.91 -28.80 27.63
CA LEU A 29 -12.08 -27.46 27.09
C LEU A 29 -10.86 -26.58 27.33
N LYS A 30 -10.31 -26.58 28.54
CA LYS A 30 -9.06 -25.86 28.86
C LYS A 30 -7.90 -26.35 28.01
N LYS A 31 -7.79 -27.62 27.75
CA LYS A 31 -6.76 -28.23 26.91
C LYS A 31 -6.91 -27.76 25.45
N ARG A 32 -8.15 -27.75 24.93
CA ARG A 32 -8.44 -27.24 23.59
C ARG A 32 -8.19 -25.74 23.46
N GLU A 33 -8.57 -24.97 24.48
CA GLU A 33 -8.26 -23.54 24.50
C GLU A 33 -6.75 -23.24 24.54
N ALA A 34 -6.00 -24.04 25.30
CA ALA A 34 -4.54 -23.94 25.34
C ALA A 34 -3.90 -24.34 24.01
N GLU A 35 -4.41 -25.38 23.35
CA GLU A 35 -3.94 -25.78 22.02
C GLU A 35 -4.29 -24.76 20.94
N LEU A 36 -5.47 -24.15 20.99
CA LEU A 36 -5.87 -23.06 20.12
C LEU A 36 -5.08 -21.76 20.41
N GLY A 37 -4.77 -21.49 21.68
CA GLY A 37 -3.92 -20.39 22.11
C GLY A 37 -2.45 -20.57 21.76
N ALA A 38 -1.94 -21.80 21.76
CA ALA A 38 -0.55 -22.12 21.38
C ALA A 38 -0.30 -22.04 19.87
N GLN A 39 -1.35 -22.17 19.04
CA GLN A 39 -1.25 -22.00 17.59
C GLN A 39 -1.39 -20.54 17.14
N SER A 40 -1.73 -19.62 18.00
CA SER A 40 -1.81 -18.21 17.70
C SER A 40 -0.92 -17.38 18.62
N ASP A 41 0.38 -17.45 18.41
CA ASP A 41 1.32 -16.41 18.81
C ASP A 41 1.17 -15.15 17.91
N ASN A 42 0.10 -15.11 17.14
CA ASN A 42 -0.36 -13.91 16.47
C ASN A 42 -1.68 -13.47 17.14
N PRO A 43 -1.77 -12.21 17.58
CA PRO A 43 -3.07 -11.61 17.90
C PRO A 43 -3.99 -11.86 16.71
N PRO A 44 -5.32 -12.01 16.90
CA PRO A 44 -6.23 -12.29 15.79
C PRO A 44 -5.93 -11.30 14.67
N SER A 45 -5.27 -11.80 13.66
CA SER A 45 -4.91 -10.98 12.50
C SER A 45 -6.22 -10.46 11.95
N LYS A 46 -6.42 -9.15 12.07
CA LYS A 46 -7.47 -8.44 11.34
C LYS A 46 -7.55 -9.08 9.96
N PRO A 47 -8.75 -9.40 9.45
CA PRO A 47 -8.88 -10.11 8.18
C PRO A 47 -7.93 -9.46 7.20
N LYS A 48 -7.02 -10.25 6.64
CA LYS A 48 -6.02 -9.74 5.68
C LYS A 48 -6.81 -9.01 4.60
N LYS A 49 -6.81 -7.67 4.67
CA LYS A 49 -7.44 -6.86 3.63
C LYS A 49 -6.85 -7.34 2.32
N ARG A 50 -7.70 -7.70 1.40
CA ARG A 50 -7.27 -8.05 0.04
C ARG A 50 -6.31 -6.97 -0.43
N PRO A 51 -5.14 -7.32 -0.98
CA PRO A 51 -4.19 -6.31 -1.42
C PRO A 51 -4.91 -5.37 -2.39
N ASN A 52 -4.81 -4.07 -2.12
CA ASN A 52 -5.38 -3.06 -2.99
C ASN A 52 -4.69 -3.17 -4.37
N PRO A 53 -5.44 -3.36 -5.47
CA PRO A 53 -4.84 -3.44 -6.80
C PRO A 53 -3.91 -2.27 -7.13
N LEU A 54 -4.25 -1.06 -6.68
CA LEU A 54 -3.41 0.11 -6.84
C LEU A 54 -2.02 -0.06 -6.20
N ASN A 55 -1.97 -0.58 -4.97
CA ASN A 55 -0.69 -0.82 -4.29
C ASN A 55 0.15 -1.89 -5.00
N SER A 56 -0.48 -2.91 -5.55
CA SER A 56 0.21 -3.96 -6.31
C SER A 56 0.82 -3.42 -7.60
N GLU A 57 0.08 -2.60 -8.34
CA GLU A 57 0.57 -1.97 -9.57
C GLU A 57 1.66 -0.93 -9.28
N ALA A 58 1.50 -0.15 -8.20
CA ALA A 58 2.51 0.80 -7.75
C ALA A 58 3.82 0.11 -7.37
N ARG A 59 3.75 -1.03 -6.70
CA ARG A 59 4.90 -1.87 -6.39
C ARG A 59 5.63 -2.31 -7.66
N LYS A 60 4.90 -2.81 -8.65
CA LYS A 60 5.48 -3.22 -9.95
C LYS A 60 6.21 -2.07 -10.64
N LEU A 61 5.61 -0.89 -10.70
CA LEU A 61 6.24 0.30 -11.29
C LEU A 61 7.55 0.65 -10.58
N PHE A 62 7.57 0.59 -9.26
CA PHE A 62 8.76 0.84 -8.48
C PHE A 62 9.84 -0.20 -8.73
N GLU A 63 9.50 -1.47 -8.70
CA GLU A 63 10.42 -2.58 -8.94
C GLU A 63 11.01 -2.53 -10.36
N GLU A 64 10.20 -2.22 -11.36
CA GLU A 64 10.64 -2.03 -12.75
C GLU A 64 11.63 -0.87 -12.88
N ARG A 65 11.34 0.27 -12.24
CA ARG A 65 12.26 1.41 -12.25
C ARG A 65 13.56 1.11 -11.54
N TYR A 66 13.50 0.45 -10.40
CA TYR A 66 14.69 0.02 -9.66
C TYR A 66 15.56 -0.93 -10.49
N GLN A 67 14.94 -1.91 -11.14
CA GLN A 67 15.63 -2.84 -12.04
C GLN A 67 16.30 -2.11 -13.22
N ALA A 68 15.61 -1.14 -13.80
CA ALA A 68 16.15 -0.33 -14.91
C ALA A 68 17.34 0.54 -14.46
N LEU A 69 17.33 1.06 -13.24
CA LEU A 69 18.39 1.92 -12.71
C LEU A 69 19.62 1.13 -12.24
N PHE A 70 19.41 0.01 -11.55
CA PHE A 70 20.47 -0.69 -10.81
C PHE A 70 20.75 -2.10 -11.34
N SER A 71 19.99 -2.60 -12.31
CA SER A 71 20.07 -3.97 -12.82
C SER A 71 19.99 -5.04 -11.73
N SER A 72 19.23 -4.75 -10.66
CA SER A 72 19.06 -5.59 -9.48
C SER A 72 17.62 -5.59 -9.01
N ASN A 73 17.24 -6.62 -8.30
CA ASN A 73 15.90 -6.73 -7.72
C ASN A 73 15.82 -5.98 -6.39
N TYR A 74 14.74 -5.23 -6.21
CA TYR A 74 14.49 -4.55 -4.95
C TYR A 74 13.94 -5.50 -3.89
N TYR A 75 14.53 -5.48 -2.69
CA TYR A 75 13.99 -6.22 -1.56
C TYR A 75 12.83 -5.46 -0.93
N TRP A 76 11.63 -5.98 -1.12
CA TRP A 76 10.40 -5.37 -0.63
C TRP A 76 10.09 -5.80 0.79
N SER A 77 9.97 -4.85 1.71
CA SER A 77 9.61 -5.06 3.11
C SER A 77 8.17 -4.62 3.42
N ALA A 78 7.65 -5.01 4.57
CA ALA A 78 6.37 -4.53 5.06
C ALA A 78 6.35 -3.00 5.28
N LYS A 79 7.49 -2.44 5.66
CA LYS A 79 7.69 -0.99 5.79
C LYS A 79 7.54 -0.28 4.43
N ASP A 80 8.06 -0.87 3.37
CA ASP A 80 7.93 -0.33 2.01
C ASP A 80 6.46 -0.31 1.56
N ALA A 81 5.70 -1.34 1.88
CA ALA A 81 4.27 -1.38 1.58
C ALA A 81 3.51 -0.22 2.25
N GLY A 82 3.78 0.05 3.53
CA GLY A 82 3.21 1.19 4.25
C GLY A 82 3.64 2.54 3.67
N ASN A 83 4.90 2.70 3.34
CA ASN A 83 5.43 3.91 2.70
C ASN A 83 4.86 4.12 1.30
N MET A 84 4.68 3.06 0.52
CA MET A 84 4.02 3.15 -0.79
C MET A 84 2.59 3.62 -0.67
N SER A 85 1.82 3.10 0.27
CA SER A 85 0.45 3.56 0.53
C SER A 85 0.41 5.05 0.90
N SER A 86 1.35 5.51 1.72
CA SER A 86 1.50 6.92 2.09
C SER A 86 1.87 7.79 0.89
N LEU A 87 2.81 7.33 0.07
CA LEU A 87 3.24 8.02 -1.15
C LEU A 87 2.08 8.18 -2.16
N LEU A 88 1.28 7.14 -2.34
CA LEU A 88 0.11 7.20 -3.22
C LEU A 88 -0.95 8.20 -2.73
N LYS A 89 -1.14 8.34 -1.41
CA LYS A 89 -2.00 9.37 -0.83
C LYS A 89 -1.48 10.78 -1.12
N LYS A 90 -0.18 10.99 -1.03
CA LYS A 90 0.46 12.27 -1.37
C LYS A 90 0.30 12.62 -2.84
N LEU A 91 0.42 11.63 -3.73
CA LEU A 91 0.19 11.81 -5.16
C LEU A 91 -1.28 12.14 -5.47
N LYS A 92 -2.22 11.48 -4.82
CA LYS A 92 -3.66 11.82 -4.90
C LYS A 92 -3.92 13.26 -4.48
N PHE A 93 -3.35 13.69 -3.37
CA PHE A 93 -3.45 15.06 -2.87
C PHE A 93 -2.94 16.08 -3.89
N GLN A 94 -1.78 15.83 -4.49
CA GLN A 94 -1.20 16.71 -5.51
C GLN A 94 -2.09 16.79 -6.76
N ARG A 95 -2.66 15.70 -7.20
CA ARG A 95 -3.57 15.66 -8.34
C ARG A 95 -4.88 16.40 -8.04
N GLU A 96 -5.44 16.21 -6.87
CA GLU A 96 -6.65 16.92 -6.42
C GLU A 96 -6.44 18.43 -6.39
N LYS A 97 -5.31 18.89 -5.86
CA LYS A 97 -4.96 20.33 -5.84
C LYS A 97 -4.78 20.95 -7.22
N LYS A 98 -4.44 20.14 -8.21
CA LYS A 98 -4.31 20.55 -9.62
C LYS A 98 -5.60 20.34 -10.43
N ASN A 99 -6.70 19.95 -9.79
CA ASN A 99 -7.96 19.59 -10.44
C ASN A 99 -7.81 18.46 -11.49
N LEU A 100 -6.90 17.54 -11.23
CA LEU A 100 -6.69 16.34 -12.06
C LEU A 100 -7.47 15.16 -11.52
N PRO A 101 -7.88 14.19 -12.38
CA PRO A 101 -8.54 12.98 -11.91
C PRO A 101 -7.70 12.21 -10.91
N ILE A 102 -8.34 11.70 -9.86
CA ILE A 102 -7.71 10.88 -8.80
C ILE A 102 -8.01 9.39 -8.94
N ASP A 103 -8.31 8.94 -10.14
CA ASP A 103 -8.46 7.54 -10.48
C ASP A 103 -7.12 6.79 -10.35
N ASP A 104 -7.19 5.47 -10.26
CA ASP A 104 -6.01 4.62 -10.05
C ASP A 104 -4.98 4.80 -11.17
N GLN A 105 -5.42 4.87 -12.42
CA GLN A 105 -4.52 5.06 -13.56
C GLN A 105 -3.81 6.42 -13.51
N GLY A 106 -4.53 7.47 -13.16
CA GLY A 106 -3.96 8.81 -13.01
C GLY A 106 -2.90 8.87 -11.91
N VAL A 107 -3.15 8.21 -10.78
CA VAL A 107 -2.20 8.11 -9.67
C VAL A 107 -0.97 7.29 -10.06
N LEU A 108 -1.14 6.19 -10.78
CA LEU A 108 -0.04 5.37 -11.29
C LEU A 108 0.81 6.14 -12.30
N ASN A 109 0.21 6.91 -13.18
CA ASN A 109 0.93 7.78 -14.12
C ASN A 109 1.74 8.85 -13.38
N ALA A 110 1.18 9.44 -12.33
CA ALA A 110 1.89 10.39 -11.47
C ALA A 110 3.07 9.74 -10.75
N LEU A 111 2.90 8.53 -10.24
CA LEU A 111 3.97 7.75 -9.62
C LEU A 111 5.10 7.46 -10.62
N LYS A 112 4.77 6.99 -11.80
CA LYS A 112 5.74 6.74 -12.86
C LYS A 112 6.53 8.00 -13.22
N TYR A 113 5.83 9.11 -13.39
CA TYR A 113 6.46 10.40 -13.66
C TYR A 113 7.42 10.83 -12.54
N LEU A 114 7.01 10.67 -11.29
CA LEU A 114 7.84 10.95 -10.12
C LEU A 114 9.11 10.10 -10.11
N LEU A 115 8.99 8.79 -10.32
CA LEU A 115 10.12 7.86 -10.35
C LEU A 115 11.07 8.16 -11.51
N ASP A 116 10.54 8.43 -12.69
CA ASP A 116 11.33 8.76 -13.89
C ASP A 116 12.03 10.12 -13.78
N SER A 117 11.51 11.02 -12.94
CA SER A 117 12.09 12.33 -12.68
C SER A 117 13.28 12.31 -11.71
N ILE A 118 13.47 11.21 -11.00
CA ILE A 118 14.63 10.99 -10.12
C ILE A 118 15.77 10.44 -10.97
N THR A 119 16.67 11.32 -11.39
CA THR A 119 17.76 11.00 -12.33
C THR A 119 19.15 11.23 -11.75
N ASP A 120 19.25 11.93 -10.64
CA ASP A 120 20.51 12.30 -10.00
C ASP A 120 20.32 12.61 -8.51
N GLY A 121 21.42 12.88 -7.83
CA GLY A 121 21.47 13.35 -6.45
C GLY A 121 21.26 12.26 -5.40
N TRP A 122 21.11 12.71 -4.16
CA TRP A 122 21.02 11.84 -2.99
C TRP A 122 19.88 10.84 -3.08
N ILE A 123 18.72 11.23 -3.64
CA ILE A 123 17.56 10.35 -3.77
C ILE A 123 17.86 9.18 -4.70
N LEU A 124 18.59 9.41 -5.80
CA LEU A 124 19.00 8.34 -6.71
C LEU A 124 20.03 7.41 -6.04
N GLU A 125 20.98 7.97 -5.33
CA GLU A 125 22.00 7.20 -4.59
C GLU A 125 21.39 6.37 -3.45
N ASN A 126 20.28 6.85 -2.88
CA ASN A 126 19.53 6.22 -1.78
C ASN A 126 18.10 5.87 -2.20
N PHE A 127 17.96 5.30 -3.39
CA PHE A 127 16.67 5.02 -4.01
C PHE A 127 15.91 3.92 -3.25
N SER A 128 14.89 4.33 -2.54
CA SER A 128 13.98 3.45 -1.80
C SER A 128 12.60 4.07 -1.65
N VAL A 129 11.59 3.24 -1.44
CA VAL A 129 10.21 3.72 -1.19
C VAL A 129 10.16 4.63 0.02
N THR A 130 10.85 4.25 1.09
CA THR A 130 10.93 5.03 2.34
C THR A 130 11.51 6.42 2.12
N ASN A 131 12.63 6.52 1.41
CA ASN A 131 13.31 7.79 1.16
C ASN A 131 12.49 8.67 0.21
N ILE A 132 11.94 8.11 -0.83
CA ILE A 132 11.07 8.85 -1.77
C ILE A 132 9.84 9.38 -1.05
N ASN A 133 9.20 8.59 -0.20
CA ASN A 133 8.06 9.04 0.59
C ASN A 133 8.42 10.15 1.57
N SER A 134 9.53 10.03 2.30
CA SER A 134 9.96 11.03 3.27
C SER A 134 10.42 12.34 2.63
N LYS A 135 11.01 12.27 1.43
CA LYS A 135 11.54 13.40 0.67
C LYS A 135 10.59 13.89 -0.45
N PHE A 136 9.33 13.48 -0.39
CA PHE A 136 8.35 13.76 -1.44
C PHE A 136 8.26 15.24 -1.79
N ASN A 137 8.14 16.12 -0.81
CA ASN A 137 8.02 17.56 -1.04
C ASN A 137 9.28 18.14 -1.69
N GLU A 138 10.46 17.69 -1.28
CA GLU A 138 11.74 18.11 -1.86
C GLU A 138 11.85 17.67 -3.32
N ILE A 139 11.46 16.42 -3.61
CA ILE A 139 11.47 15.89 -4.99
C ILE A 139 10.52 16.70 -5.88
N VAL A 140 9.30 16.95 -5.43
CA VAL A 140 8.32 17.75 -6.17
C VAL A 140 8.83 19.17 -6.41
N SER A 141 9.44 19.79 -5.40
CA SER A 141 10.04 21.14 -5.53
C SER A 141 11.17 21.15 -6.56
N GLN A 142 12.02 20.15 -6.57
CA GLN A 142 13.11 20.03 -7.57
C GLN A 142 12.57 19.84 -8.99
N ILE A 143 11.53 19.02 -9.17
CA ILE A 143 10.86 18.84 -10.46
C ILE A 143 10.28 20.16 -10.96
N MET A 144 9.63 20.93 -10.09
CA MET A 144 9.06 22.23 -10.43
C MET A 144 10.14 23.25 -10.77
N ALA A 145 11.24 23.28 -10.02
CA ALA A 145 12.38 24.18 -10.28
C ALA A 145 13.01 23.88 -11.65
N ARG A 146 13.23 22.61 -12.00
CA ARG A 146 13.75 22.21 -13.32
C ARG A 146 12.82 22.64 -14.46
N LYS A 147 11.50 22.53 -14.27
CA LYS A 147 10.53 23.03 -15.26
C LYS A 147 10.61 24.54 -15.47
N GLN A 148 10.83 25.30 -14.40
CA GLN A 148 10.98 26.76 -14.47
C GLN A 148 12.29 27.17 -15.15
N GLU A 149 13.40 26.49 -14.87
CA GLU A 149 14.69 26.74 -15.52
C GLU A 149 14.62 26.48 -17.02
N HIS A 150 14.01 25.37 -17.44
CA HIS A 150 13.77 25.09 -18.86
C HIS A 150 12.76 26.04 -19.50
N GLY A 151 11.87 26.64 -18.71
CA GLY A 151 10.95 27.68 -19.16
C GLY A 151 11.61 29.06 -19.34
N ASN A 152 12.67 29.32 -18.57
CA ASN A 152 13.29 30.67 -18.50
C ASN A 152 14.52 30.81 -19.42
N THR A 153 15.05 29.73 -19.98
CA THR A 153 16.12 29.77 -20.99
C THR A 153 15.62 30.18 -22.39
N LYS A 154 14.35 30.62 -22.51
CA LYS A 154 13.69 30.97 -23.77
C LYS A 154 13.93 32.47 -24.18
N HIS A 155 15.14 32.92 -24.08
CA HIS A 155 15.49 34.23 -24.66
C HIS A 155 16.69 34.16 -25.63
N THR A 156 16.66 33.22 -26.58
CA THR A 156 17.45 33.29 -27.80
C THR A 156 16.63 32.76 -28.97
N ASP A 157 16.50 33.59 -29.97
CA ASP A 157 15.55 33.56 -31.08
C ASP A 157 15.67 32.38 -32.07
N GLY A 158 16.07 31.23 -31.69
CA GLY A 158 16.18 30.09 -32.60
C GLY A 158 15.68 28.75 -32.04
N ALA A 159 15.57 28.59 -30.75
CA ALA A 159 15.17 27.36 -30.08
C ALA A 159 13.67 27.29 -29.78
N LYS A 160 12.96 28.42 -29.89
CA LYS A 160 11.54 28.56 -29.54
C LYS A 160 10.59 27.66 -30.31
N ALA A 161 10.88 27.33 -31.55
CA ALA A 161 9.96 26.55 -32.38
C ALA A 161 10.02 25.04 -32.08
N ARG A 162 11.20 24.49 -31.75
CA ARG A 162 11.36 23.06 -31.45
C ARG A 162 10.86 22.66 -30.07
N GLU A 163 11.02 23.56 -29.10
CA GLU A 163 10.66 23.25 -27.70
C GLU A 163 9.16 23.42 -27.43
N GLN A 164 8.51 24.37 -28.08
CA GLN A 164 7.05 24.49 -28.07
C GLN A 164 6.38 23.32 -28.75
N GLN A 165 7.03 22.71 -29.75
CA GLN A 165 6.53 21.53 -30.41
C GLN A 165 6.64 20.31 -29.50
N THR A 166 7.72 20.17 -28.72
CA THR A 166 7.92 19.06 -27.78
C THR A 166 6.95 19.13 -26.59
N ASP A 167 6.75 20.33 -26.02
CA ASP A 167 5.77 20.52 -24.94
C ASP A 167 4.34 20.32 -25.43
N ARG A 168 4.03 20.71 -26.66
CA ARG A 168 2.75 20.46 -27.30
C ARG A 168 2.54 18.96 -27.56
N GLU A 169 3.54 18.28 -28.08
CA GLU A 169 3.50 16.84 -28.32
C GLU A 169 3.35 16.04 -27.04
N ILE A 170 4.05 16.42 -25.97
CA ILE A 170 3.92 15.80 -24.65
C ILE A 170 2.53 16.08 -24.06
N MET A 171 2.00 17.29 -24.19
CA MET A 171 0.64 17.62 -23.77
C MET A 171 -0.42 16.93 -24.63
N GLU A 172 -0.22 16.82 -25.93
CA GLU A 172 -1.13 16.09 -26.83
C GLU A 172 -1.06 14.57 -26.59
N TYR A 173 0.13 14.02 -26.35
CA TYR A 173 0.28 12.63 -25.96
C TYR A 173 -0.40 12.35 -24.63
N ALA A 174 -0.21 13.21 -23.62
CA ALA A 174 -0.90 13.11 -22.35
C ALA A 174 -2.43 13.27 -22.49
N ARG A 175 -2.89 14.14 -23.38
CA ARG A 175 -4.32 14.31 -23.69
C ARG A 175 -4.88 13.14 -24.49
N SER A 176 -4.14 12.56 -25.44
CA SER A 176 -4.60 11.43 -26.24
C SER A 176 -4.61 10.13 -25.44
N ALA A 177 -3.62 9.92 -24.56
CA ALA A 177 -3.63 8.83 -23.59
C ALA A 177 -4.82 8.96 -22.63
N PHE A 178 -5.12 10.19 -22.19
CA PHE A 178 -6.27 10.46 -21.33
C PHE A 178 -7.62 10.26 -22.04
N ARG A 179 -7.72 10.58 -23.33
CA ARG A 179 -8.96 10.32 -24.12
C ARG A 179 -9.23 8.84 -24.34
N LYS A 180 -8.21 8.02 -24.56
CA LYS A 180 -8.37 6.58 -24.71
C LYS A 180 -8.88 5.91 -23.45
N ASP A 181 -8.46 6.38 -22.28
CA ASP A 181 -8.86 5.81 -21.00
C ASP A 181 -10.27 6.25 -20.54
N VAL A 182 -10.75 7.42 -20.98
CA VAL A 182 -12.05 7.99 -20.57
C VAL A 182 -13.19 7.60 -21.52
N PHE A 183 -12.92 7.40 -22.81
CA PHE A 183 -13.91 7.10 -23.83
C PHE A 183 -13.60 5.77 -24.51
N GLY A 184 -13.38 4.71 -23.73
CA GLY A 184 -13.10 3.36 -24.21
C GLY A 184 -13.69 3.08 -25.59
N ASP A 185 -12.86 2.49 -26.47
CA ASP A 185 -13.17 2.13 -27.85
C ASP A 185 -14.63 1.65 -28.03
N SER A 186 -15.37 2.43 -28.78
CA SER A 186 -16.62 1.96 -29.41
C SER A 186 -16.27 1.39 -30.77
#